data_a6b44c80c74ac4498233278615f5ce39
#
_entry.id   a6b44c80c74ac4498233278615f5ce39
#
_cell.length_a   1.000
_cell.length_b   1.000
_cell.length_c   1.000
_cell.angle_alpha   90.00
_cell.angle_beta   90.00
_cell.angle_gamma   90.00
#
_symmetry.space_group_name_H-M   'P 1'
#
loop_
_entity.id
_entity.type
_entity.pdbx_description
1 polymer ?
#
loop_
_entity_poly.entity_id
_entity_poly.type
_entity_poly.pdbx_seq_one_letter_code
_entity_poly.pdbx_strand_id
1 'polypeptide(L)'
;MGRVLIAEEQRDTGLVGKQLARASRVDRKNICYPMNIPLVVRLGGVAMLMVACGYLRAQPIKEAAPLPATRTVAPGLFAPSWDSLAKNYQCPEWFRDAKFGLWAHWSAQCVPEEGDWYARNMYLEGSPDYKYHVEHYGHPSKFGFMELDHLWKADKWEPEKLMQLYVKAGAKYFVALANHHDNFDAYDSKYHAWNSVNVGPKQDIVGTWAKLARANGLRFGVTNHASHAWHWFQPAYDHDREGPLAGVPYDAAALSKADGKGKWWDGLDPQDLYGGLRLPVPASVKDTKSATDWHRKVDGNWWEKIPPLDNHYSDNWFFRAQDLVDKYHPDLFYFDDDEIPFEKTGLEFVAHYYNANMAANGGKLEAVMNTKHLAPAHKTAGVEDIERGVAAGILPEPWQTDTCIGSWHYDKKIFAQHKYKTVGQVVRMLVDIVSKNGNLLLNVPVKGDGSIDADEIAFLEGMGKWMEVNSEGIFGTRPWKVYGEGPSVTEKAESGTFGGARDVRSKPYTAEDIRFTKKGDAIYAFVLEWPADGRTTVHALGTSAMTDRAITAVSVLGSKDAPVWTRDESGLHVTLPATRPCAEAFTLKVSLK
;
A
#
# COMPACT_ATOMS: atom_id res chain seq x y z
N MET A 1 20.57 -3.40 -28.01
CA MET A 1 20.11 -4.23 -29.16
C MET A 1 19.63 -5.57 -28.59
N GLY A 2 18.37 -5.89 -28.74
CA GLY A 2 17.80 -7.14 -28.27
C GLY A 2 16.27 -7.04 -28.25
N ARG A 3 15.64 -7.19 -29.43
CA ARG A 3 14.16 -7.26 -29.55
C ARG A 3 13.70 -8.61 -28.97
N VAL A 4 12.71 -8.59 -28.11
CA VAL A 4 11.90 -9.77 -27.78
C VAL A 4 10.49 -9.53 -28.33
N LEU A 5 10.14 -10.35 -29.32
CA LEU A 5 8.81 -10.51 -29.89
C LEU A 5 7.94 -11.31 -28.90
N ILE A 6 6.77 -10.79 -28.58
CA ILE A 6 5.71 -11.57 -27.91
C ILE A 6 4.74 -12.03 -29.00
N ALA A 7 4.62 -13.35 -29.15
CA ALA A 7 3.67 -13.99 -30.05
C ALA A 7 2.30 -14.10 -29.36
N GLU A 8 1.27 -13.66 -30.05
CA GLU A 8 -0.13 -13.97 -29.76
C GLU A 8 -0.43 -15.43 -30.14
N GLU A 9 -1.04 -16.17 -29.24
CA GLU A 9 -1.66 -17.44 -29.55
C GLU A 9 -3.19 -17.31 -29.40
N GLN A 10 -3.85 -17.12 -30.54
CA GLN A 10 -5.30 -17.32 -30.68
C GLN A 10 -5.59 -18.82 -30.65
N ARG A 11 -6.52 -19.24 -29.82
CA ARG A 11 -7.24 -20.52 -30.01
C ARG A 11 -8.74 -20.29 -29.97
N ASP A 12 -9.27 -20.45 -31.13
CA ASP A 12 -10.65 -20.61 -31.52
C ASP A 12 -11.17 -22.01 -31.10
N THR A 13 -12.32 -22.11 -30.44
CA THR A 13 -13.19 -23.27 -30.47
C THR A 13 -14.63 -22.84 -30.29
N GLY A 14 -15.38 -23.03 -31.37
CA GLY A 14 -16.81 -22.79 -31.40
C GLY A 14 -17.65 -23.99 -31.00
N LEU A 15 -18.92 -23.65 -30.85
CA LEU A 15 -20.14 -24.44 -31.02
C LEU A 15 -20.66 -25.37 -29.91
N VAL A 16 -21.97 -25.17 -29.75
CA VAL A 16 -23.12 -26.03 -29.36
C VAL A 16 -23.67 -25.69 -27.99
N GLY A 17 -24.89 -25.19 -27.84
CA GLY A 17 -26.18 -25.63 -28.18
C GLY A 17 -27.28 -24.88 -27.43
N LYS A 18 -28.32 -24.57 -28.14
CA LYS A 18 -29.60 -24.03 -27.70
C LYS A 18 -30.31 -24.95 -26.71
N GLN A 19 -30.92 -24.37 -25.65
CA GLN A 19 -32.32 -24.74 -25.34
C GLN A 19 -32.94 -23.82 -24.28
N LEU A 20 -33.99 -23.13 -24.71
CA LEU A 20 -35.33 -22.96 -24.15
C LEU A 20 -35.57 -22.15 -22.86
N ALA A 21 -36.16 -21.01 -23.16
CA ALA A 21 -36.92 -20.16 -22.27
C ALA A 21 -38.13 -20.87 -21.63
N ARG A 22 -38.41 -20.57 -20.35
CA ARG A 22 -39.79 -20.51 -19.85
C ARG A 22 -39.94 -19.39 -18.83
N ALA A 23 -40.78 -18.47 -19.20
CA ALA A 23 -41.27 -17.40 -18.36
C ALA A 23 -42.21 -17.94 -17.27
N SER A 24 -42.14 -17.38 -16.08
CA SER A 24 -43.28 -17.35 -15.17
C SER A 24 -43.45 -15.93 -14.61
N ARG A 25 -44.49 -15.29 -15.07
CA ARG A 25 -45.09 -14.07 -14.48
C ARG A 25 -45.61 -14.45 -13.08
N VAL A 26 -45.29 -13.60 -12.09
CA VAL A 26 -46.06 -13.58 -10.82
C VAL A 26 -46.71 -12.22 -10.66
N ASP A 27 -48.01 -12.29 -10.55
CA ASP A 27 -48.96 -11.19 -10.40
C ASP A 27 -48.73 -10.38 -9.11
N ARG A 28 -48.77 -9.07 -9.25
CA ARG A 28 -48.94 -8.14 -8.13
C ARG A 28 -50.44 -8.04 -7.80
N LYS A 29 -50.85 -8.54 -6.65
CA LYS A 29 -52.15 -8.15 -6.05
C LYS A 29 -51.90 -7.30 -4.82
N ASN A 30 -52.43 -6.08 -4.92
CA ASN A 30 -52.60 -5.12 -3.84
C ASN A 30 -53.52 -5.70 -2.75
N ILE A 31 -53.08 -5.65 -1.51
CA ILE A 31 -53.96 -5.84 -0.36
C ILE A 31 -53.86 -4.58 0.51
N CYS A 32 -54.90 -3.75 0.42
CA CYS A 32 -55.18 -2.70 1.40
C CYS A 32 -55.98 -3.27 2.56
N TYR A 33 -55.56 -3.11 3.80
CA TYR A 33 -56.41 -3.25 4.99
C TYR A 33 -56.64 -1.87 5.58
N PRO A 34 -57.90 -1.51 5.92
CA PRO A 34 -58.25 -0.29 6.60
C PRO A 34 -58.08 -0.46 8.13
N MET A 35 -57.26 0.37 8.75
CA MET A 35 -57.28 0.51 10.23
C MET A 35 -58.19 1.68 10.60
N ASN A 36 -59.29 1.37 11.28
CA ASN A 36 -60.16 2.32 11.97
C ASN A 36 -59.47 2.83 13.23
N ILE A 37 -59.31 4.13 13.37
CA ILE A 37 -58.93 4.81 14.60
C ILE A 37 -60.08 5.75 15.01
N PRO A 38 -60.58 5.68 16.23
CA PRO A 38 -61.66 6.57 16.67
C PRO A 38 -61.16 7.97 16.99
N LEU A 39 -61.87 8.93 16.50
CA LEU A 39 -61.67 10.38 16.69
C LEU A 39 -62.05 10.77 18.11
N VAL A 40 -61.10 11.15 18.97
CA VAL A 40 -61.34 11.89 20.20
C VAL A 40 -60.90 13.34 20.00
N VAL A 41 -61.87 14.20 19.85
CA VAL A 41 -61.65 15.66 19.82
C VAL A 41 -61.39 16.14 21.26
N ARG A 42 -60.20 16.72 21.55
CA ARG A 42 -59.99 17.66 22.65
C ARG A 42 -59.33 18.91 22.11
N LEU A 43 -60.08 20.00 22.20
CA LEU A 43 -59.58 21.35 22.02
C LEU A 43 -58.53 21.70 23.07
N GLY A 44 -57.41 22.22 22.66
CA GLY A 44 -56.42 22.84 23.57
C GLY A 44 -55.11 23.18 22.85
N GLY A 45 -54.93 24.46 22.53
CA GLY A 45 -53.58 25.09 22.39
C GLY A 45 -52.85 24.84 21.09
N VAL A 46 -53.00 25.72 20.11
CA VAL A 46 -52.10 25.83 18.93
C VAL A 46 -50.75 26.31 19.41
N ALA A 47 -49.82 25.40 19.71
CA ALA A 47 -48.40 25.72 19.80
C ALA A 47 -47.82 25.49 18.39
N MET A 48 -47.51 26.58 17.72
CA MET A 48 -46.85 26.56 16.42
C MET A 48 -45.41 26.07 16.60
N LEU A 49 -45.20 24.76 16.42
CA LEU A 49 -43.85 24.21 16.33
C LEU A 49 -43.29 24.63 14.96
N MET A 50 -42.53 25.74 14.95
CA MET A 50 -41.62 26.00 13.84
C MET A 50 -40.56 24.91 13.86
N VAL A 51 -40.72 23.91 13.01
CA VAL A 51 -39.62 23.03 12.64
C VAL A 51 -38.63 23.91 11.88
N ALA A 52 -37.62 24.40 12.61
CA ALA A 52 -36.45 24.97 12.00
C ALA A 52 -35.79 23.84 11.19
N CYS A 53 -36.09 23.76 9.90
CA CYS A 53 -35.27 23.06 8.94
C CYS A 53 -33.91 23.79 8.96
N GLY A 54 -33.03 23.35 9.87
CA GLY A 54 -31.64 23.75 9.85
C GLY A 54 -31.08 23.24 8.53
N TYR A 55 -30.97 24.10 7.55
CA TYR A 55 -30.06 23.87 6.45
C TYR A 55 -28.69 23.67 7.08
N LEU A 56 -28.23 22.42 7.11
CA LEU A 56 -26.83 22.12 7.34
C LEU A 56 -26.06 22.87 6.25
N ARG A 57 -25.62 24.10 6.55
CA ARG A 57 -24.67 24.79 5.69
C ARG A 57 -23.46 23.88 5.60
N ALA A 58 -23.16 23.45 4.39
CA ALA A 58 -21.89 22.79 4.11
C ALA A 58 -20.79 23.66 4.74
N GLN A 59 -19.89 23.06 5.49
CA GLN A 59 -18.77 23.79 6.06
C GLN A 59 -18.00 24.44 4.90
N PRO A 60 -17.63 25.72 5.01
CA PRO A 60 -16.86 26.37 3.96
C PRO A 60 -15.53 25.62 3.78
N ILE A 61 -15.08 25.52 2.54
CA ILE A 61 -13.78 24.98 2.19
C ILE A 61 -12.69 25.80 2.89
N LYS A 62 -11.80 25.12 3.59
CA LYS A 62 -10.65 25.73 4.24
C LYS A 62 -9.59 26.01 3.15
N GLU A 63 -9.29 27.25 2.89
CA GLU A 63 -8.25 27.62 1.93
C GLU A 63 -6.87 27.12 2.37
N ALA A 64 -6.01 26.80 1.42
CA ALA A 64 -4.62 26.49 1.68
C ALA A 64 -3.88 27.75 2.21
N ALA A 65 -3.00 27.56 3.16
CA ALA A 65 -2.12 28.63 3.61
C ALA A 65 -1.08 28.96 2.49
N PRO A 66 -0.67 30.25 2.37
CA PRO A 66 0.41 30.59 1.48
C PRO A 66 1.70 29.86 1.87
N LEU A 67 2.50 29.48 0.89
CA LEU A 67 3.78 28.84 1.15
C LEU A 67 4.73 29.84 1.85
N PRO A 68 5.53 29.37 2.83
CA PRO A 68 6.62 30.16 3.39
C PRO A 68 7.65 30.53 2.30
N ALA A 69 8.26 31.70 2.43
CA ALA A 69 9.23 32.18 1.44
C ALA A 69 10.53 31.35 1.36
N THR A 70 10.84 30.59 2.41
CA THR A 70 12.04 29.76 2.50
C THR A 70 11.74 28.45 3.19
N ARG A 71 12.29 27.35 2.67
CA ARG A 71 12.27 26.07 3.35
C ARG A 71 13.24 26.10 4.53
N THR A 72 12.78 25.59 5.68
CA THR A 72 13.58 25.51 6.90
C THR A 72 13.75 24.06 7.32
N VAL A 73 14.98 23.69 7.62
CA VAL A 73 15.33 22.37 8.15
C VAL A 73 15.43 22.48 9.68
N ALA A 74 14.82 21.56 10.41
CA ALA A 74 14.96 21.50 11.86
C ALA A 74 16.43 21.41 12.26
N PRO A 75 16.90 22.13 13.28
CA PRO A 75 18.28 22.06 13.73
C PRO A 75 18.59 20.68 14.31
N GLY A 76 19.80 20.16 14.04
CA GLY A 76 20.20 18.85 14.56
C GLY A 76 21.43 18.25 13.91
N LEU A 77 21.57 16.95 14.05
CA LEU A 77 22.73 16.18 13.58
C LEU A 77 22.80 16.05 12.05
N PHE A 78 21.64 16.03 11.39
CA PHE A 78 21.55 15.76 9.96
C PHE A 78 21.56 17.06 9.14
N ALA A 79 22.58 17.22 8.30
CA ALA A 79 22.60 18.24 7.25
C ALA A 79 21.95 17.69 5.96
N PRO A 80 21.41 18.57 5.07
CA PRO A 80 20.74 18.17 3.83
C PRO A 80 21.75 17.73 2.75
N SER A 81 22.44 16.64 2.99
CA SER A 81 23.39 16.01 2.06
C SER A 81 23.45 14.51 2.25
N TRP A 82 23.67 13.76 1.19
CA TRP A 82 23.83 12.32 1.24
C TRP A 82 24.92 11.87 2.21
N ASP A 83 26.06 12.58 2.20
CA ASP A 83 27.17 12.27 3.12
C ASP A 83 26.76 12.37 4.60
N SER A 84 25.99 13.43 4.95
CA SER A 84 25.50 13.58 6.32
C SER A 84 24.47 12.52 6.68
N LEU A 85 23.52 12.23 5.79
CA LEU A 85 22.50 11.21 6.01
C LEU A 85 23.15 9.84 6.15
N ALA A 86 23.97 9.42 5.20
CA ALA A 86 24.60 8.10 5.21
C ALA A 86 25.56 7.88 6.39
N LYS A 87 26.25 8.94 6.82
CA LYS A 87 27.19 8.88 7.96
C LYS A 87 26.48 8.74 9.30
N ASN A 88 25.35 9.40 9.48
CA ASN A 88 24.74 9.57 10.79
C ASN A 88 23.48 8.69 11.00
N TYR A 89 22.87 8.18 9.95
CA TYR A 89 21.70 7.34 10.05
C TYR A 89 22.05 5.95 10.56
N GLN A 90 21.24 5.48 11.48
CA GLN A 90 21.23 4.08 11.94
C GLN A 90 19.78 3.62 12.00
N CYS A 91 19.46 2.55 11.30
CA CYS A 91 18.12 2.01 11.29
C CYS A 91 17.67 1.66 12.72
N PRO A 92 16.56 2.24 13.22
CA PRO A 92 16.08 2.01 14.57
C PRO A 92 15.80 0.53 14.87
N GLU A 93 16.14 0.10 16.08
CA GLU A 93 15.93 -1.30 16.49
C GLU A 93 14.45 -1.70 16.44
N TRP A 94 13.52 -0.78 16.72
CA TRP A 94 12.10 -1.09 16.62
C TRP A 94 11.72 -1.60 15.22
N PHE A 95 12.28 -1.01 14.16
CA PHE A 95 11.98 -1.43 12.77
C PHE A 95 12.61 -2.80 12.48
N ARG A 96 13.86 -2.99 12.91
CA ARG A 96 14.56 -4.27 12.79
C ARG A 96 13.86 -5.42 13.56
N ASP A 97 13.12 -5.10 14.62
CA ASP A 97 12.36 -6.06 15.44
C ASP A 97 10.94 -6.28 14.92
N ALA A 98 10.35 -5.29 14.28
CA ALA A 98 8.94 -5.28 13.85
C ALA A 98 8.62 -6.29 12.73
N LYS A 99 9.48 -6.47 11.76
CA LYS A 99 9.42 -7.46 10.68
C LYS A 99 8.18 -7.46 9.79
N PHE A 100 7.00 -7.09 10.28
CA PHE A 100 5.74 -7.13 9.57
C PHE A 100 4.91 -5.89 9.85
N GLY A 101 4.60 -5.15 8.79
CA GLY A 101 3.69 -4.01 8.79
C GLY A 101 2.52 -4.23 7.84
N LEU A 102 1.42 -3.54 8.10
CA LEU A 102 0.29 -3.47 7.18
C LEU A 102 0.12 -2.06 6.64
N TRP A 103 -0.39 -1.99 5.43
CA TRP A 103 -0.59 -0.76 4.68
C TRP A 103 -2.03 -0.68 4.18
N ALA A 104 -2.64 0.49 4.30
CA ALA A 104 -3.86 0.83 3.60
C ALA A 104 -3.55 1.84 2.49
N HIS A 105 -3.41 1.35 1.25
CA HIS A 105 -3.24 2.15 0.04
C HIS A 105 -4.61 2.62 -0.44
N TRP A 106 -5.17 3.61 0.26
CA TRP A 106 -6.58 3.97 0.19
C TRP A 106 -6.79 5.45 -0.10
N SER A 107 -7.40 5.74 -1.24
CA SER A 107 -7.72 7.08 -1.72
C SER A 107 -9.02 7.07 -2.54
N ALA A 108 -9.37 8.20 -3.14
CA ALA A 108 -10.49 8.33 -4.07
C ALA A 108 -10.38 7.41 -5.30
N GLN A 109 -9.19 6.94 -5.64
CA GLN A 109 -9.00 5.94 -6.71
C GLN A 109 -9.71 4.62 -6.43
N CYS A 110 -10.06 4.34 -5.17
CA CYS A 110 -10.84 3.15 -4.79
C CYS A 110 -12.34 3.29 -5.05
N VAL A 111 -12.85 4.47 -5.40
CA VAL A 111 -14.30 4.69 -5.64
C VAL A 111 -14.84 3.86 -6.81
N PRO A 112 -14.16 3.75 -7.95
CA PRO A 112 -14.60 2.92 -9.07
C PRO A 112 -14.44 1.41 -8.85
N GLU A 113 -13.59 1.02 -7.91
CA GLU A 113 -13.22 -0.38 -7.64
C GLU A 113 -12.59 -1.10 -8.85
N GLU A 114 -11.79 -0.38 -9.64
CA GLU A 114 -11.15 -0.88 -10.87
C GLU A 114 -9.63 -1.07 -10.73
N GLY A 115 -9.05 -0.90 -9.53
CA GLY A 115 -7.63 -1.10 -9.25
C GLY A 115 -6.77 0.14 -9.46
N ASP A 116 -5.49 -0.10 -9.81
CA ASP A 116 -4.45 0.92 -9.80
C ASP A 116 -4.51 1.88 -10.98
N TRP A 117 -4.08 3.12 -10.71
CA TRP A 117 -3.88 4.17 -11.69
C TRP A 117 -5.15 4.64 -12.39
N TYR A 118 -6.31 4.33 -11.83
CA TYR A 118 -7.58 4.74 -12.41
C TYR A 118 -7.66 6.24 -12.68
N ALA A 119 -7.18 7.08 -11.74
CA ALA A 119 -7.22 8.53 -11.88
C ALA A 119 -6.47 9.05 -13.11
N ARG A 120 -5.44 8.35 -13.58
CA ARG A 120 -4.74 8.64 -14.82
C ARG A 120 -5.41 7.99 -16.03
N ASN A 121 -5.69 6.70 -15.91
CA ASN A 121 -6.12 5.88 -17.04
C ASN A 121 -7.51 6.25 -17.55
N MET A 122 -8.36 6.83 -16.68
CA MET A 122 -9.67 7.36 -17.07
C MET A 122 -9.60 8.50 -18.12
N TYR A 123 -8.42 9.11 -18.30
CA TYR A 123 -8.13 10.14 -19.30
C TYR A 123 -7.39 9.60 -20.54
N LEU A 124 -7.04 8.32 -20.56
CA LEU A 124 -6.40 7.69 -21.71
C LEU A 124 -7.45 7.07 -22.63
N GLU A 125 -7.87 7.82 -23.65
CA GLU A 125 -8.88 7.40 -24.61
C GLU A 125 -8.64 5.96 -25.09
N GLY A 126 -9.70 5.12 -25.04
CA GLY A 126 -9.64 3.73 -25.47
C GLY A 126 -9.09 2.75 -24.44
N SER A 127 -8.51 3.19 -23.32
CA SER A 127 -8.11 2.31 -22.21
C SER A 127 -9.32 1.60 -21.59
N PRO A 128 -9.14 0.48 -20.88
CA PRO A 128 -10.23 -0.14 -20.13
C PRO A 128 -10.88 0.81 -19.12
N ASP A 129 -10.08 1.57 -18.38
CA ASP A 129 -10.55 2.49 -17.33
C ASP A 129 -11.30 3.69 -17.94
N TYR A 130 -10.83 4.22 -19.09
CA TYR A 130 -11.56 5.25 -19.83
C TYR A 130 -12.95 4.76 -20.27
N LYS A 131 -13.02 3.55 -20.86
CA LYS A 131 -14.29 2.97 -21.30
C LYS A 131 -15.25 2.75 -20.14
N TYR A 132 -14.74 2.19 -19.04
CA TYR A 132 -15.52 2.04 -17.82
C TYR A 132 -16.00 3.39 -17.29
N HIS A 133 -15.12 4.41 -17.29
CA HIS A 133 -15.45 5.74 -16.81
C HIS A 133 -16.55 6.39 -17.61
N VAL A 134 -16.44 6.37 -18.95
CA VAL A 134 -17.46 6.93 -19.85
C VAL A 134 -18.81 6.23 -19.68
N GLU A 135 -18.81 4.92 -19.49
CA GLU A 135 -20.03 4.13 -19.30
C GLU A 135 -20.73 4.42 -17.97
N HIS A 136 -19.99 4.59 -16.87
CA HIS A 136 -20.55 4.65 -15.52
C HIS A 136 -20.66 6.07 -14.96
N TYR A 137 -19.76 6.98 -15.34
CA TYR A 137 -19.68 8.34 -14.83
C TYR A 137 -19.91 9.42 -15.90
N GLY A 138 -19.66 9.08 -17.17
CA GLY A 138 -19.70 10.00 -18.27
C GLY A 138 -18.31 10.45 -18.74
N HIS A 139 -18.30 11.32 -19.75
CA HIS A 139 -17.05 11.75 -20.38
C HIS A 139 -16.19 12.63 -19.44
N PRO A 140 -14.84 12.47 -19.43
CA PRO A 140 -13.95 13.21 -18.53
C PRO A 140 -14.00 14.75 -18.66
N SER A 141 -14.50 15.30 -19.78
CA SER A 141 -14.76 16.74 -19.90
C SER A 141 -15.92 17.25 -19.05
N LYS A 142 -16.73 16.35 -18.45
CA LYS A 142 -17.91 16.68 -17.63
C LYS A 142 -17.84 16.07 -16.24
N PHE A 143 -17.19 14.95 -16.12
CA PHE A 143 -17.00 14.22 -14.87
C PHE A 143 -15.55 13.75 -14.82
N GLY A 144 -14.67 14.59 -14.29
CA GLY A 144 -13.26 14.28 -14.14
C GLY A 144 -12.93 13.64 -12.81
N PHE A 145 -11.65 13.47 -12.52
CA PHE A 145 -11.21 12.81 -11.28
C PHE A 145 -11.60 13.60 -10.02
N MET A 146 -11.62 14.93 -10.07
CA MET A 146 -12.10 15.76 -8.96
C MET A 146 -13.52 15.40 -8.50
N GLU A 147 -14.39 14.91 -9.39
CA GLU A 147 -15.72 14.44 -9.02
C GLU A 147 -15.66 13.10 -8.27
N LEU A 148 -14.68 12.24 -8.58
CA LEU A 148 -14.43 11.01 -7.80
C LEU A 148 -13.91 11.34 -6.40
N ASP A 149 -13.05 12.35 -6.23
CA ASP A 149 -12.65 12.85 -4.91
C ASP A 149 -13.89 13.30 -4.12
N HIS A 150 -14.82 13.99 -4.78
CA HIS A 150 -16.08 14.37 -4.15
C HIS A 150 -16.96 13.17 -3.80
N LEU A 151 -16.96 12.10 -4.59
CA LEU A 151 -17.73 10.87 -4.35
C LEU A 151 -17.11 9.96 -3.28
N TRP A 152 -15.83 10.13 -2.96
CA TRP A 152 -15.20 9.36 -1.91
C TRP A 152 -15.74 9.75 -0.53
N LYS A 153 -16.75 9.03 -0.01
CA LYS A 153 -17.43 9.38 1.24
C LYS A 153 -16.91 8.62 2.46
N ALA A 154 -16.30 7.46 2.27
CA ALA A 154 -15.84 6.61 3.36
C ALA A 154 -16.94 6.32 4.41
N ASP A 155 -18.19 6.20 3.96
CA ASP A 155 -19.38 6.15 4.83
C ASP A 155 -19.56 4.82 5.57
N LYS A 156 -18.80 3.79 5.20
CA LYS A 156 -18.73 2.50 5.90
C LYS A 156 -17.38 2.27 6.59
N TRP A 157 -16.56 3.30 6.69
CA TRP A 157 -15.25 3.16 7.31
C TRP A 157 -15.38 3.01 8.83
N GLU A 158 -14.95 1.87 9.34
CA GLU A 158 -14.91 1.53 10.76
C GLU A 158 -13.43 1.37 11.21
N PRO A 159 -12.69 2.49 11.37
CA PRO A 159 -11.24 2.46 11.53
C PRO A 159 -10.78 1.69 12.78
N GLU A 160 -11.54 1.73 13.88
CA GLU A 160 -11.24 0.98 15.10
C GLU A 160 -11.27 -0.53 14.85
N LYS A 161 -12.30 -1.02 14.13
CA LYS A 161 -12.43 -2.44 13.81
C LYS A 161 -11.33 -2.90 12.86
N LEU A 162 -11.03 -2.10 11.83
CA LEU A 162 -9.96 -2.41 10.91
C LEU A 162 -8.60 -2.46 11.62
N MET A 163 -8.31 -1.47 12.47
CA MET A 163 -7.06 -1.46 13.23
C MET A 163 -6.94 -2.67 14.16
N GLN A 164 -8.01 -3.07 14.85
CA GLN A 164 -8.01 -4.29 15.67
C GLN A 164 -7.74 -5.54 14.85
N LEU A 165 -8.30 -5.63 13.63
CA LEU A 165 -8.05 -6.75 12.71
C LEU A 165 -6.59 -6.78 12.26
N TYR A 166 -5.99 -5.63 11.96
CA TYR A 166 -4.58 -5.50 11.59
C TYR A 166 -3.63 -5.91 12.73
N VAL A 167 -3.94 -5.50 13.98
CA VAL A 167 -3.20 -5.95 15.16
C VAL A 167 -3.32 -7.47 15.34
N LYS A 168 -4.53 -8.01 15.21
CA LYS A 168 -4.77 -9.46 15.29
C LYS A 168 -4.04 -10.24 14.21
N ALA A 169 -3.93 -9.69 13.00
CA ALA A 169 -3.12 -10.27 11.92
C ALA A 169 -1.60 -10.30 12.21
N GLY A 170 -1.15 -9.63 13.27
CA GLY A 170 0.23 -9.64 13.75
C GLY A 170 1.06 -8.43 13.36
N ALA A 171 0.48 -7.37 12.78
CA ALA A 171 1.20 -6.15 12.44
C ALA A 171 1.90 -5.53 13.66
N LYS A 172 3.09 -4.97 13.45
CA LYS A 172 3.87 -4.19 14.43
C LYS A 172 3.97 -2.72 14.05
N TYR A 173 3.71 -2.40 12.82
CA TYR A 173 3.55 -1.03 12.33
C TYR A 173 2.43 -0.98 11.29
N PHE A 174 1.83 0.18 11.17
CA PHE A 174 0.79 0.47 10.19
C PHE A 174 1.16 1.71 9.40
N VAL A 175 0.97 1.66 8.10
CA VAL A 175 1.28 2.76 7.19
C VAL A 175 0.00 3.22 6.51
N ALA A 176 -0.23 4.54 6.49
CA ALA A 176 -1.33 5.17 5.79
C ALA A 176 -0.85 5.85 4.51
N LEU A 177 -1.63 5.78 3.44
CA LEU A 177 -1.42 6.60 2.26
C LEU A 177 -1.75 8.06 2.59
N ALA A 178 -0.76 8.95 2.61
CA ALA A 178 -1.00 10.38 2.84
C ALA A 178 -1.46 11.07 1.55
N ASN A 179 -0.88 10.72 0.43
CA ASN A 179 -1.29 11.09 -0.92
C ASN A 179 -0.74 10.10 -1.94
N HIS A 180 -1.38 10.05 -3.09
CA HIS A 180 -0.91 9.28 -4.24
C HIS A 180 -0.51 10.21 -5.39
N HIS A 181 -0.20 9.67 -6.56
CA HIS A 181 0.07 10.43 -7.78
C HIS A 181 -1.14 11.25 -8.26
N ASP A 182 -2.33 10.99 -7.71
CA ASP A 182 -3.55 11.79 -7.90
C ASP A 182 -3.53 13.14 -7.16
N ASN A 183 -2.45 13.40 -6.40
CA ASN A 183 -2.18 14.66 -5.72
C ASN A 183 -3.21 15.07 -4.65
N PHE A 184 -4.14 14.18 -4.29
CA PHE A 184 -5.12 14.43 -3.24
C PHE A 184 -4.56 14.06 -1.87
N ASP A 185 -4.63 14.97 -0.89
CA ASP A 185 -4.14 14.73 0.47
C ASP A 185 -5.20 14.03 1.34
N ALA A 186 -4.92 12.84 1.84
CA ALA A 186 -5.81 12.10 2.73
C ALA A 186 -5.74 12.58 4.21
N TYR A 187 -5.36 13.85 4.44
CA TYR A 187 -5.18 14.44 5.78
C TYR A 187 -5.59 15.90 5.81
N ASP A 188 -5.67 16.53 6.99
CA ASP A 188 -5.89 17.97 7.17
C ASP A 188 -4.65 18.77 6.74
N SER A 189 -4.43 18.83 5.43
CA SER A 189 -3.28 19.51 4.83
C SER A 189 -3.40 21.02 4.98
N LYS A 190 -2.32 21.66 5.45
CA LYS A 190 -2.23 23.10 5.62
C LYS A 190 -1.98 23.83 4.30
N TYR A 191 -1.22 23.20 3.41
CA TYR A 191 -0.72 23.84 2.19
C TYR A 191 -1.37 23.31 0.91
N HIS A 192 -2.39 22.47 1.02
CA HIS A 192 -3.13 21.95 -0.11
C HIS A 192 -4.63 21.86 0.20
N ALA A 193 -5.44 22.56 -0.57
CA ALA A 193 -6.89 22.63 -0.31
C ALA A 193 -7.65 21.39 -0.80
N TRP A 194 -7.11 20.64 -1.76
CA TRP A 194 -7.64 19.35 -2.20
C TRP A 194 -7.23 18.25 -1.22
N ASN A 195 -8.01 18.14 -0.14
CA ASN A 195 -7.73 17.20 0.93
C ASN A 195 -9.01 16.59 1.50
N SER A 196 -8.87 15.49 2.23
CA SER A 196 -9.98 14.70 2.77
C SER A 196 -10.85 15.42 3.81
N VAL A 197 -10.39 16.54 4.38
CA VAL A 197 -11.19 17.39 5.27
C VAL A 197 -12.08 18.33 4.47
N ASN A 198 -11.58 18.83 3.34
CA ASN A 198 -12.32 19.75 2.47
C ASN A 198 -13.22 19.03 1.47
N VAL A 199 -12.83 17.85 0.99
CA VAL A 199 -13.52 17.12 -0.10
C VAL A 199 -13.73 15.66 0.33
N GLY A 200 -14.71 15.02 -0.23
CA GLY A 200 -14.95 13.60 -0.03
C GLY A 200 -15.39 13.24 1.39
N PRO A 201 -14.52 12.57 2.18
CA PRO A 201 -14.86 12.05 3.51
C PRO A 201 -15.18 13.12 4.55
N LYS A 202 -14.72 14.33 4.35
CA LYS A 202 -14.84 15.46 5.31
C LYS A 202 -14.23 15.15 6.68
N GLN A 203 -13.13 14.40 6.68
CA GLN A 203 -12.42 14.01 7.90
C GLN A 203 -10.92 13.79 7.63
N ASP A 204 -10.13 13.88 8.69
CA ASP A 204 -8.70 13.63 8.67
C ASP A 204 -8.43 12.12 8.74
N ILE A 205 -8.24 11.49 7.59
CA ILE A 205 -8.02 10.03 7.46
C ILE A 205 -6.68 9.65 8.10
N VAL A 206 -5.58 10.33 7.73
CA VAL A 206 -4.23 10.04 8.26
C VAL A 206 -4.18 10.26 9.77
N GLY A 207 -4.75 11.37 10.27
CA GLY A 207 -4.80 11.66 11.71
C GLY A 207 -5.58 10.61 12.50
N THR A 208 -6.67 10.11 11.93
CA THR A 208 -7.46 9.02 12.52
C THR A 208 -6.64 7.73 12.58
N TRP A 209 -5.98 7.33 11.49
CA TRP A 209 -5.09 6.17 11.48
C TRP A 209 -3.92 6.32 12.47
N ALA A 210 -3.27 7.50 12.52
CA ALA A 210 -2.16 7.77 13.44
C ALA A 210 -2.57 7.57 14.91
N LYS A 211 -3.72 8.13 15.28
CA LYS A 211 -4.28 7.98 16.62
C LYS A 211 -4.55 6.53 16.98
N LEU A 212 -5.19 5.80 16.07
CA LEU A 212 -5.59 4.40 16.32
C LEU A 212 -4.40 3.45 16.32
N ALA A 213 -3.44 3.60 15.41
CA ALA A 213 -2.23 2.79 15.40
C ALA A 213 -1.49 2.90 16.75
N ARG A 214 -1.25 4.13 17.23
CA ARG A 214 -0.58 4.35 18.52
C ARG A 214 -1.39 3.84 19.70
N ALA A 215 -2.70 4.04 19.71
CA ALA A 215 -3.58 3.54 20.77
C ALA A 215 -3.56 2.01 20.88
N ASN A 216 -3.24 1.32 19.78
CA ASN A 216 -3.11 -0.14 19.71
C ASN A 216 -1.64 -0.62 19.79
N GLY A 217 -0.69 0.26 20.13
CA GLY A 217 0.72 -0.09 20.32
C GLY A 217 1.49 -0.33 19.02
N LEU A 218 0.96 0.07 17.87
CA LEU A 218 1.68 0.02 16.59
C LEU A 218 2.50 1.29 16.38
N ARG A 219 3.67 1.15 15.74
CA ARG A 219 4.36 2.26 15.11
C ARG A 219 3.55 2.75 13.91
N PHE A 220 3.61 4.05 13.64
CA PHE A 220 2.81 4.67 12.58
C PHE A 220 3.70 5.23 11.47
N GLY A 221 3.35 4.92 10.23
CA GLY A 221 4.00 5.46 9.05
C GLY A 221 3.03 6.12 8.08
N VAL A 222 3.60 6.91 7.17
CA VAL A 222 2.89 7.52 6.05
C VAL A 222 3.64 7.29 4.75
N THR A 223 2.91 7.26 3.62
CA THR A 223 3.51 7.25 2.29
C THR A 223 3.15 8.52 1.53
N ASN A 224 4.12 9.01 0.77
CA ASN A 224 3.98 10.20 -0.07
C ASN A 224 4.40 9.85 -1.51
N HIS A 225 3.45 9.98 -2.44
CA HIS A 225 3.64 9.68 -3.86
C HIS A 225 3.43 10.93 -4.74
N ALA A 226 3.14 12.10 -4.13
CA ALA A 226 2.76 13.29 -4.87
C ALA A 226 3.90 13.94 -5.66
N SER A 227 5.16 13.49 -5.48
CA SER A 227 6.31 13.99 -6.24
C SER A 227 6.13 13.88 -7.75
N HIS A 228 5.43 12.86 -8.21
CA HIS A 228 5.20 12.59 -9.64
C HIS A 228 3.90 13.16 -10.19
N ALA A 229 3.00 13.69 -9.38
CA ALA A 229 1.64 14.04 -9.80
C ALA A 229 1.62 15.05 -10.97
N TRP A 230 2.53 16.02 -11.01
CA TRP A 230 2.61 17.05 -12.04
C TRP A 230 2.76 16.49 -13.47
N HIS A 231 3.48 15.39 -13.65
CA HIS A 231 3.59 14.74 -14.97
C HIS A 231 2.66 13.54 -15.11
N TRP A 232 2.33 12.86 -14.02
CA TRP A 232 1.43 11.71 -14.02
C TRP A 232 0.01 12.07 -14.47
N PHE A 233 -0.44 13.28 -14.16
CA PHE A 233 -1.75 13.81 -14.59
C PHE A 233 -1.78 14.42 -15.98
N GLN A 234 -0.72 14.38 -16.78
CA GLN A 234 -0.73 14.98 -18.11
C GLN A 234 -1.87 14.51 -19.04
N PRO A 235 -2.33 13.25 -19.00
CA PRO A 235 -3.50 12.85 -19.79
C PRO A 235 -4.77 13.65 -19.46
N ALA A 236 -4.93 14.14 -18.24
CA ALA A 236 -6.09 14.97 -17.87
C ALA A 236 -6.10 16.35 -18.55
N TYR A 237 -4.95 16.81 -19.06
CA TYR A 237 -4.83 18.06 -19.83
C TYR A 237 -5.06 17.88 -21.33
N ASP A 238 -5.37 16.68 -21.78
CA ASP A 238 -5.58 16.34 -23.18
C ASP A 238 -7.08 16.33 -23.56
N HIS A 239 -7.45 15.65 -24.63
CA HIS A 239 -8.79 15.49 -25.17
C HIS A 239 -8.88 14.22 -26.02
N ASP A 240 -10.07 13.73 -26.31
CA ASP A 240 -10.28 12.64 -27.26
C ASP A 240 -9.84 13.02 -28.67
N ARG A 241 -9.20 12.10 -29.37
CA ARG A 241 -8.80 12.24 -30.77
C ARG A 241 -9.90 11.79 -31.72
N GLU A 242 -10.76 10.90 -31.27
CA GLU A 242 -11.76 10.24 -32.09
C GLU A 242 -13.16 10.33 -31.46
N GLY A 243 -14.19 9.98 -32.23
CA GLY A 243 -15.56 9.94 -31.74
C GLY A 243 -16.27 11.28 -31.66
N PRO A 244 -17.48 11.33 -31.06
CA PRO A 244 -18.36 12.50 -31.09
C PRO A 244 -17.86 13.67 -30.23
N LEU A 245 -16.93 13.46 -29.32
CA LEU A 245 -16.34 14.47 -28.44
C LEU A 245 -14.87 14.76 -28.78
N ALA A 246 -14.40 14.33 -29.95
CA ALA A 246 -13.03 14.61 -30.41
C ALA A 246 -12.72 16.12 -30.35
N GLY A 247 -11.58 16.45 -29.76
CA GLY A 247 -11.13 17.83 -29.56
C GLY A 247 -11.78 18.58 -28.39
N VAL A 248 -12.71 17.96 -27.66
CA VAL A 248 -13.28 18.55 -26.43
C VAL A 248 -12.29 18.34 -25.27
N PRO A 249 -11.73 19.43 -24.70
CA PRO A 249 -10.78 19.31 -23.60
C PRO A 249 -11.36 18.58 -22.39
N TYR A 250 -10.55 17.78 -21.72
CA TYR A 250 -10.91 17.21 -20.41
C TYR A 250 -10.93 18.30 -19.33
N ASP A 251 -11.45 17.97 -18.16
CA ASP A 251 -11.70 18.92 -17.07
C ASP A 251 -10.45 19.68 -16.60
N ALA A 252 -9.30 19.01 -16.45
CA ALA A 252 -8.06 19.68 -16.06
C ALA A 252 -7.60 20.75 -17.07
N ALA A 253 -7.85 20.54 -18.36
CA ALA A 253 -7.53 21.51 -19.40
C ALA A 253 -8.57 22.63 -19.54
N ALA A 254 -9.81 22.39 -19.10
CA ALA A 254 -10.96 23.25 -19.33
C ALA A 254 -11.35 24.11 -18.12
N LEU A 255 -11.08 23.66 -16.89
CA LEU A 255 -11.59 24.29 -15.67
C LEU A 255 -10.52 25.17 -14.98
N SER A 256 -11.03 26.24 -14.37
CA SER A 256 -10.28 27.16 -13.52
C SER A 256 -11.01 27.38 -12.20
N LYS A 257 -10.36 27.95 -11.19
CA LYS A 257 -10.98 28.31 -9.90
C LYS A 257 -12.30 29.09 -10.06
N ALA A 258 -12.39 29.96 -11.07
CA ALA A 258 -13.58 30.79 -11.32
C ALA A 258 -14.82 29.95 -11.72
N ASP A 259 -14.61 28.81 -12.35
CA ASP A 259 -15.70 27.91 -12.78
C ASP A 259 -16.36 27.18 -11.60
N GLY A 260 -15.73 27.20 -10.43
CA GLY A 260 -16.25 26.62 -9.18
C GLY A 260 -17.33 27.46 -8.52
N LYS A 261 -17.49 28.72 -8.90
CA LYS A 261 -18.43 29.63 -8.24
C LYS A 261 -19.86 29.05 -8.19
N GLY A 262 -20.35 28.88 -6.96
CA GLY A 262 -21.67 28.32 -6.71
C GLY A 262 -21.79 26.81 -6.89
N LYS A 263 -20.69 26.10 -7.16
CA LYS A 263 -20.62 24.64 -7.19
C LYS A 263 -20.11 24.07 -5.87
N TRP A 264 -20.08 22.74 -5.74
CA TRP A 264 -19.59 22.04 -4.55
C TRP A 264 -18.11 22.31 -4.25
N TRP A 265 -17.33 22.69 -5.28
CA TRP A 265 -15.91 23.00 -5.20
C TRP A 265 -15.60 24.52 -5.28
N ASP A 266 -16.59 25.37 -4.93
CA ASP A 266 -16.39 26.82 -4.84
C ASP A 266 -15.26 27.15 -3.84
N GLY A 267 -14.23 27.86 -4.32
CA GLY A 267 -13.02 28.15 -3.55
C GLY A 267 -11.83 27.24 -3.85
N LEU A 268 -12.02 26.06 -4.46
CA LEU A 268 -10.93 25.18 -4.91
C LEU A 268 -10.45 25.57 -6.31
N ASP A 269 -9.17 25.40 -6.58
CA ASP A 269 -8.60 25.51 -7.92
C ASP A 269 -8.29 24.11 -8.46
N PRO A 270 -8.91 23.65 -9.56
CA PRO A 270 -8.57 22.37 -10.17
C PRO A 270 -7.09 22.24 -10.56
N GLN A 271 -6.43 23.36 -10.87
CA GLN A 271 -5.01 23.35 -11.22
C GLN A 271 -4.12 22.91 -10.06
N ASP A 272 -4.52 23.18 -8.81
CA ASP A 272 -3.80 22.69 -7.63
C ASP A 272 -3.89 21.15 -7.53
N LEU A 273 -5.02 20.54 -7.87
CA LEU A 273 -5.19 19.08 -7.89
C LEU A 273 -4.37 18.43 -9.01
N TYR A 274 -4.52 18.96 -10.24
CA TYR A 274 -3.89 18.36 -11.42
C TYR A 274 -2.42 18.74 -11.64
N GLY A 275 -1.80 19.43 -10.68
CA GLY A 275 -0.37 19.76 -10.69
C GLY A 275 0.00 21.04 -11.45
N GLY A 276 -0.96 21.70 -12.11
CA GLY A 276 -0.81 23.06 -12.67
C GLY A 276 0.14 23.21 -13.86
N LEU A 277 0.87 22.18 -14.24
CA LEU A 277 1.84 22.19 -15.34
C LEU A 277 1.30 21.39 -16.52
N ARG A 278 1.17 22.05 -17.68
CA ARG A 278 0.75 21.41 -18.92
C ARG A 278 1.91 21.22 -19.87
N LEU A 279 2.22 19.98 -20.23
CA LEU A 279 3.20 19.67 -21.26
C LEU A 279 2.54 19.79 -22.66
N PRO A 280 3.20 20.42 -23.63
CA PRO A 280 2.61 20.57 -24.96
C PRO A 280 2.60 19.24 -25.71
N VAL A 281 1.42 18.78 -26.11
CA VAL A 281 1.26 17.61 -26.98
C VAL A 281 1.64 18.02 -28.43
N PRO A 282 2.57 17.30 -29.09
CA PRO A 282 2.99 17.66 -30.43
C PRO A 282 1.86 17.55 -31.47
N ALA A 283 1.86 18.42 -32.48
CA ALA A 283 0.89 18.40 -33.59
C ALA A 283 0.93 17.10 -34.44
N SER A 284 1.97 16.27 -34.27
CA SER A 284 2.07 14.94 -34.89
C SER A 284 1.19 13.88 -34.21
N VAL A 285 0.72 14.13 -32.99
CA VAL A 285 -0.20 13.27 -32.23
C VAL A 285 -1.63 13.54 -32.71
N LYS A 286 -2.18 12.65 -33.57
CA LYS A 286 -3.42 12.91 -34.29
C LYS A 286 -4.55 11.91 -34.02
N ASP A 287 -4.23 10.75 -33.48
CA ASP A 287 -5.15 9.66 -33.22
C ASP A 287 -4.94 9.08 -31.82
N THR A 288 -5.89 8.31 -31.34
CA THR A 288 -5.90 7.68 -30.00
C THR A 288 -4.63 6.89 -29.74
N LYS A 289 -4.13 6.14 -30.76
CA LYS A 289 -2.92 5.34 -30.59
C LYS A 289 -1.67 6.21 -30.36
N SER A 290 -1.49 7.24 -31.19
CA SER A 290 -0.35 8.13 -31.07
C SER A 290 -0.40 8.97 -29.78
N ALA A 291 -1.59 9.31 -29.27
CA ALA A 291 -1.78 9.97 -27.99
C ALA A 291 -1.36 9.04 -26.84
N THR A 292 -1.85 7.81 -26.81
CA THR A 292 -1.46 6.82 -25.80
C THR A 292 0.03 6.52 -25.82
N ASP A 293 0.63 6.36 -26.99
CA ASP A 293 2.07 6.11 -27.14
C ASP A 293 2.91 7.31 -26.66
N TRP A 294 2.44 8.53 -26.91
CA TRP A 294 3.08 9.76 -26.47
C TRP A 294 3.04 9.87 -24.94
N HIS A 295 1.87 9.73 -24.32
CA HIS A 295 1.68 9.75 -22.87
C HIS A 295 2.51 8.68 -22.17
N ARG A 296 2.56 7.45 -22.71
CA ARG A 296 3.41 6.39 -22.17
C ARG A 296 4.89 6.73 -22.19
N LYS A 297 5.34 7.40 -23.23
CA LYS A 297 6.76 7.75 -23.44
C LYS A 297 7.19 8.97 -22.65
N VAL A 298 6.33 9.98 -22.53
CA VAL A 298 6.68 11.30 -22.00
C VAL A 298 6.33 11.41 -20.52
N ASP A 299 5.06 11.26 -20.18
CA ASP A 299 4.60 11.46 -18.81
C ASP A 299 4.34 10.15 -18.02
N GLY A 300 4.44 9.01 -18.68
CA GLY A 300 4.55 7.70 -18.02
C GLY A 300 6.00 7.33 -17.64
N ASN A 301 6.95 8.24 -17.76
CA ASN A 301 8.35 8.03 -17.43
C ASN A 301 8.62 8.49 -15.99
N TRP A 302 9.07 7.57 -15.13
CA TRP A 302 9.33 7.81 -13.70
C TRP A 302 10.68 8.48 -13.40
N TRP A 303 11.49 8.76 -14.42
CA TRP A 303 12.87 9.24 -14.27
C TRP A 303 13.00 10.76 -14.18
N GLU A 304 11.90 11.51 -14.37
CA GLU A 304 11.91 12.96 -14.22
C GLU A 304 11.79 13.35 -12.75
N LYS A 305 12.86 13.89 -12.20
CA LYS A 305 12.97 14.22 -10.77
C LYS A 305 12.52 15.63 -10.40
N ILE A 306 12.52 16.57 -11.34
CA ILE A 306 12.23 18.00 -11.10
C ILE A 306 11.28 18.52 -12.18
N PRO A 307 10.19 19.22 -11.78
CA PRO A 307 9.29 19.85 -12.75
C PRO A 307 10.06 20.85 -13.64
N PRO A 308 9.87 20.82 -14.97
CA PRO A 308 10.46 21.81 -15.85
C PRO A 308 10.00 23.22 -15.47
N LEU A 309 10.93 24.15 -15.32
CA LEU A 309 10.68 25.60 -15.15
C LEU A 309 9.94 26.03 -13.88
N ASP A 310 9.64 25.13 -12.93
CA ASP A 310 8.89 25.52 -11.75
C ASP A 310 9.37 24.86 -10.46
N ASN A 311 9.95 25.67 -9.57
CA ASN A 311 10.26 25.25 -8.20
C ASN A 311 9.04 25.31 -7.27
N HIS A 312 7.93 25.95 -7.68
CA HIS A 312 6.76 26.11 -6.83
C HIS A 312 6.15 24.75 -6.45
N TYR A 313 6.09 23.81 -7.39
CA TYR A 313 5.60 22.47 -7.15
C TYR A 313 6.45 21.73 -6.10
N SER A 314 7.79 21.78 -6.23
CA SER A 314 8.70 21.13 -5.27
C SER A 314 8.67 21.82 -3.89
N ASP A 315 8.47 23.14 -3.83
CA ASP A 315 8.27 23.88 -2.59
C ASP A 315 6.94 23.48 -1.91
N ASN A 316 5.86 23.40 -2.69
CA ASN A 316 4.56 22.95 -2.17
C ASN A 316 4.65 21.53 -1.63
N TRP A 317 5.27 20.62 -2.36
CA TRP A 317 5.52 19.24 -1.92
C TRP A 317 6.31 19.21 -0.60
N PHE A 318 7.37 20.00 -0.47
CA PHE A 318 8.19 20.08 0.75
C PHE A 318 7.34 20.49 1.95
N PHE A 319 6.57 21.58 1.84
CA PHE A 319 5.77 22.09 2.94
C PHE A 319 4.60 21.17 3.30
N ARG A 320 4.01 20.46 2.33
CA ARG A 320 3.01 19.42 2.60
C ARG A 320 3.62 18.24 3.35
N ALA A 321 4.80 17.77 2.93
CA ALA A 321 5.52 16.70 3.61
C ALA A 321 5.98 17.11 5.02
N GLN A 322 6.45 18.37 5.18
CA GLN A 322 6.78 18.93 6.49
C GLN A 322 5.55 19.01 7.41
N ASP A 323 4.40 19.45 6.89
CA ASP A 323 3.13 19.51 7.65
C ASP A 323 2.70 18.11 8.15
N LEU A 324 2.92 17.06 7.34
CA LEU A 324 2.71 15.67 7.78
C LEU A 324 3.60 15.29 8.97
N VAL A 325 4.89 15.59 8.87
CA VAL A 325 5.86 15.30 9.94
C VAL A 325 5.52 16.05 11.21
N ASP A 326 5.30 17.36 11.10
CA ASP A 326 5.06 18.23 12.25
C ASP A 326 3.72 17.96 12.94
N LYS A 327 2.72 17.50 12.18
CA LYS A 327 1.37 17.25 12.69
C LYS A 327 1.18 15.85 13.24
N TYR A 328 1.70 14.83 12.54
CA TYR A 328 1.41 13.44 12.87
C TYR A 328 2.61 12.67 13.43
N HIS A 329 3.82 13.23 13.39
CA HIS A 329 5.06 12.63 13.90
C HIS A 329 5.22 11.16 13.51
N PRO A 330 5.21 10.82 12.20
CA PRO A 330 5.33 9.44 11.76
C PRO A 330 6.68 8.83 12.14
N ASP A 331 6.66 7.55 12.54
CA ASP A 331 7.87 6.76 12.79
C ASP A 331 8.52 6.28 11.48
N LEU A 332 7.72 6.22 10.39
CA LEU A 332 8.16 5.81 9.07
C LEU A 332 7.60 6.77 8.02
N PHE A 333 8.46 7.20 7.10
CA PHE A 333 8.08 8.01 5.93
C PHE A 333 8.57 7.30 4.67
N TYR A 334 7.64 6.92 3.81
CA TYR A 334 7.91 6.20 2.58
C TYR A 334 7.77 7.12 1.37
N PHE A 335 8.76 7.10 0.48
CA PHE A 335 8.69 7.72 -0.84
C PHE A 335 8.53 6.65 -1.92
N ASP A 336 7.55 6.84 -2.77
CA ASP A 336 7.42 6.09 -4.02
C ASP A 336 8.28 6.75 -5.11
N ASP A 337 9.59 6.69 -4.92
CA ASP A 337 10.55 7.44 -5.72
C ASP A 337 11.90 6.70 -5.86
N ASP A 338 12.69 7.09 -6.84
CA ASP A 338 14.08 6.69 -6.95
C ASP A 338 14.93 7.56 -6.02
N GLU A 339 15.53 6.95 -5.01
CA GLU A 339 16.27 7.62 -3.95
C GLU A 339 15.38 8.59 -3.15
N ILE A 340 15.32 9.87 -3.52
CA ILE A 340 14.46 10.88 -2.87
C ILE A 340 13.87 11.83 -3.91
N PRO A 341 12.66 12.37 -3.66
CA PRO A 341 12.04 13.34 -4.55
C PRO A 341 12.84 14.66 -4.65
N PHE A 342 12.85 15.26 -5.82
CA PHE A 342 13.34 16.63 -6.05
C PHE A 342 14.76 16.91 -5.54
N GLU A 343 15.64 15.92 -5.52
CA GLU A 343 17.08 16.06 -5.21
C GLU A 343 17.34 16.87 -3.93
N LYS A 344 17.81 18.11 -4.03
CA LYS A 344 18.13 18.98 -2.89
C LYS A 344 16.92 19.19 -1.98
N THR A 345 15.73 19.35 -2.53
CA THR A 345 14.49 19.54 -1.76
C THR A 345 14.18 18.32 -0.91
N GLY A 346 14.34 17.12 -1.46
CA GLY A 346 14.22 15.87 -0.74
C GLY A 346 15.25 15.70 0.37
N LEU A 347 16.52 16.06 0.11
CA LEU A 347 17.56 16.06 1.14
C LEU A 347 17.25 17.01 2.30
N GLU A 348 16.72 18.21 2.01
CA GLU A 348 16.27 19.18 3.01
C GLU A 348 15.12 18.60 3.85
N PHE A 349 14.17 17.92 3.20
CA PHE A 349 13.06 17.28 3.89
C PHE A 349 13.54 16.12 4.79
N VAL A 350 14.37 15.21 4.28
CA VAL A 350 14.86 14.06 5.08
C VAL A 350 15.69 14.52 6.28
N ALA A 351 16.55 15.53 6.09
CA ALA A 351 17.29 16.13 7.21
C ALA A 351 16.33 16.75 8.26
N HIS A 352 15.28 17.46 7.80
CA HIS A 352 14.24 17.98 8.68
C HIS A 352 13.54 16.85 9.46
N TYR A 353 13.09 15.81 8.76
CA TYR A 353 12.38 14.67 9.36
C TYR A 353 13.20 13.97 10.45
N TYR A 354 14.47 13.67 10.15
CA TYR A 354 15.35 13.02 11.13
C TYR A 354 15.65 13.91 12.34
N ASN A 355 15.94 15.18 12.12
CA ASN A 355 16.22 16.13 13.19
C ASN A 355 14.98 16.39 14.07
N ALA A 356 13.81 16.57 13.47
CA ALA A 356 12.55 16.75 14.21
C ALA A 356 12.21 15.50 15.03
N ASN A 357 12.41 14.30 14.44
CA ASN A 357 12.21 13.05 15.15
C ASN A 357 13.17 12.90 16.34
N MET A 358 14.47 13.19 16.17
CA MET A 358 15.43 13.16 17.27
C MET A 358 15.06 14.13 18.38
N ALA A 359 14.64 15.35 18.03
CA ALA A 359 14.21 16.34 19.02
C ALA A 359 13.01 15.86 19.85
N ALA A 360 12.04 15.20 19.20
CA ALA A 360 10.87 14.62 19.86
C ALA A 360 11.20 13.39 20.72
N ASN A 361 12.32 12.68 20.43
CA ASN A 361 12.71 11.44 21.10
C ASN A 361 13.96 11.57 21.98
N GLY A 362 14.20 12.77 22.55
CA GLY A 362 15.29 12.99 23.50
C GLY A 362 16.70 12.81 22.92
N GLY A 363 16.86 13.09 21.62
CA GLY A 363 18.12 12.96 20.90
C GLY A 363 18.36 11.60 20.25
N LYS A 364 17.42 10.65 20.37
CA LYS A 364 17.50 9.34 19.73
C LYS A 364 16.73 9.35 18.42
N LEU A 365 17.35 8.82 17.34
CA LEU A 365 16.66 8.63 16.08
C LEU A 365 15.73 7.40 16.16
N GLU A 366 14.44 7.63 15.99
CA GLU A 366 13.41 6.59 15.90
C GLU A 366 12.70 6.60 14.54
N ALA A 367 13.16 7.45 13.60
CA ALA A 367 12.60 7.61 12.27
C ALA A 367 13.18 6.60 11.27
N VAL A 368 12.32 6.13 10.37
CA VAL A 368 12.69 5.33 9.21
C VAL A 368 12.26 6.07 7.94
N MET A 369 13.17 6.29 7.02
CA MET A 369 12.87 6.66 5.64
C MET A 369 12.94 5.41 4.77
N ASN A 370 11.86 5.10 4.06
CA ASN A 370 11.87 4.10 3.00
C ASN A 370 11.88 4.79 1.63
N THR A 371 12.67 4.25 0.73
CA THR A 371 12.72 4.67 -0.67
C THR A 371 13.28 3.56 -1.54
N LYS A 372 13.12 3.68 -2.86
CA LYS A 372 13.59 2.71 -3.85
C LYS A 372 14.97 3.05 -4.39
N HIS A 373 15.66 2.07 -4.90
CA HIS A 373 16.88 2.18 -5.72
C HIS A 373 17.99 3.06 -5.15
N LEU A 374 18.22 3.02 -3.82
CA LEU A 374 19.34 3.73 -3.22
C LEU A 374 20.67 3.35 -3.88
N ALA A 375 21.41 4.34 -4.34
CA ALA A 375 22.75 4.15 -4.86
C ALA A 375 23.66 3.47 -3.83
N PRO A 376 24.68 2.70 -4.22
CA PRO A 376 25.56 2.01 -3.28
C PRO A 376 26.16 2.91 -2.19
N ALA A 377 26.49 4.17 -2.51
CA ALA A 377 27.00 5.15 -1.54
C ALA A 377 25.93 5.67 -0.56
N HIS A 378 24.64 5.49 -0.86
CA HIS A 378 23.52 6.02 -0.09
C HIS A 378 22.77 4.94 0.70
N LYS A 379 23.16 3.66 0.60
CA LYS A 379 22.48 2.51 1.25
C LYS A 379 22.33 2.64 2.77
N THR A 380 23.18 3.43 3.41
CA THR A 380 23.12 3.68 4.85
C THR A 380 22.41 4.98 5.21
N ALA A 381 21.77 5.68 4.27
CA ALA A 381 21.03 6.92 4.53
C ALA A 381 19.57 6.70 4.94
N GLY A 382 19.05 5.49 4.77
CA GLY A 382 17.68 5.09 5.05
C GLY A 382 17.52 3.59 4.93
N VAL A 383 16.32 3.12 4.69
CA VAL A 383 15.98 1.72 4.46
C VAL A 383 15.48 1.56 3.03
N GLU A 384 16.20 0.79 2.22
CA GLU A 384 15.78 0.51 0.84
C GLU A 384 14.51 -0.33 0.81
N ASP A 385 13.57 0.06 -0.03
CA ASP A 385 12.40 -0.73 -0.37
C ASP A 385 12.59 -1.43 -1.72
N ILE A 386 12.30 -2.72 -1.78
CA ILE A 386 12.36 -3.52 -3.01
C ILE A 386 10.92 -3.89 -3.38
N GLU A 387 10.25 -2.99 -4.09
CA GLU A 387 8.85 -3.14 -4.45
C GLU A 387 8.57 -4.47 -5.16
N ARG A 388 7.65 -5.27 -4.59
CA ARG A 388 7.22 -6.59 -5.10
C ARG A 388 8.41 -7.48 -5.49
N GLY A 389 9.52 -7.31 -4.79
CA GLY A 389 10.79 -7.95 -5.09
C GLY A 389 11.30 -8.82 -3.94
N VAL A 390 12.46 -9.41 -4.15
CA VAL A 390 13.15 -10.26 -3.19
C VAL A 390 14.65 -9.96 -3.18
N ALA A 391 15.29 -10.11 -2.03
CA ALA A 391 16.75 -10.11 -1.94
C ALA A 391 17.31 -11.49 -2.33
N ALA A 392 18.45 -11.50 -3.03
CA ALA A 392 19.13 -12.74 -3.42
C ALA A 392 19.72 -13.51 -2.23
N GLY A 393 20.03 -12.80 -1.13
CA GLY A 393 20.62 -13.37 0.09
C GLY A 393 20.45 -12.42 1.27
N ILE A 394 21.20 -12.66 2.35
CA ILE A 394 21.23 -11.77 3.51
C ILE A 394 21.87 -10.45 3.10
N LEU A 395 21.11 -9.36 3.20
CA LEU A 395 21.65 -8.02 3.02
C LEU A 395 22.28 -7.51 4.32
N PRO A 396 23.39 -6.76 4.25
CA PRO A 396 24.06 -6.21 5.43
C PRO A 396 23.18 -5.18 6.13
N GLU A 397 22.54 -4.31 5.35
CA GLU A 397 21.62 -3.30 5.86
C GLU A 397 20.18 -3.85 5.94
N PRO A 398 19.38 -3.41 6.92
CA PRO A 398 17.95 -3.67 6.94
C PRO A 398 17.29 -3.13 5.66
N TRP A 399 16.33 -3.85 5.14
CA TRP A 399 15.57 -3.50 3.95
C TRP A 399 14.09 -3.82 4.12
N GLN A 400 13.26 -3.37 3.22
CA GLN A 400 11.84 -3.66 3.19
C GLN A 400 11.45 -4.24 1.82
N THR A 401 10.44 -5.08 1.78
CA THR A 401 9.64 -5.36 0.60
C THR A 401 8.24 -4.85 0.87
N ASP A 402 7.74 -4.01 0.01
CA ASP A 402 6.33 -3.71 -0.05
C ASP A 402 5.64 -4.56 -1.12
N THR A 403 4.43 -4.99 -0.85
CA THR A 403 3.56 -5.70 -1.80
C THR A 403 2.12 -5.64 -1.37
N CYS A 404 1.21 -6.08 -2.24
CA CYS A 404 -0.22 -6.18 -1.96
C CYS A 404 -0.71 -7.63 -2.03
N ILE A 405 -1.78 -7.94 -1.32
CA ILE A 405 -2.45 -9.24 -1.49
C ILE A 405 -3.17 -9.34 -2.83
N GLY A 406 -3.59 -8.22 -3.41
CA GLY A 406 -4.28 -8.11 -4.69
C GLY A 406 -3.68 -7.00 -5.56
N SER A 407 -4.39 -5.89 -5.72
CA SER A 407 -3.94 -4.64 -6.32
C SER A 407 -3.59 -3.62 -5.22
N TRP A 408 -2.86 -2.54 -5.55
CA TRP A 408 -2.60 -1.48 -4.58
C TRP A 408 -3.91 -0.79 -4.15
N HIS A 409 -4.67 -0.26 -5.09
CA HIS A 409 -6.04 0.18 -4.87
C HIS A 409 -7.01 -0.98 -5.10
N TYR A 410 -8.17 -0.94 -4.46
CA TYR A 410 -9.15 -2.02 -4.51
C TYR A 410 -9.63 -2.29 -5.94
N ASP A 411 -9.57 -3.56 -6.35
CA ASP A 411 -10.09 -4.08 -7.62
C ASP A 411 -11.13 -5.18 -7.37
N LYS A 412 -12.40 -4.86 -7.62
CA LYS A 412 -13.53 -5.79 -7.43
C LYS A 412 -13.40 -7.09 -8.25
N LYS A 413 -12.61 -7.09 -9.34
CA LYS A 413 -12.40 -8.27 -10.18
C LYS A 413 -11.55 -9.33 -9.47
N ILE A 414 -10.62 -8.90 -8.61
CA ILE A 414 -9.79 -9.79 -7.80
C ILE A 414 -10.66 -10.55 -6.80
N PHE A 415 -11.52 -9.84 -6.08
CA PHE A 415 -12.50 -10.45 -5.17
C PHE A 415 -13.47 -11.40 -5.90
N ALA A 416 -14.09 -10.93 -6.99
CA ALA A 416 -15.04 -11.75 -7.77
C ALA A 416 -14.43 -13.04 -8.32
N GLN A 417 -13.11 -13.09 -8.51
CA GLN A 417 -12.38 -14.24 -9.03
C GLN A 417 -11.61 -15.01 -7.94
N HIS A 418 -11.69 -14.61 -6.68
CA HIS A 418 -10.93 -15.16 -5.54
C HIS A 418 -9.42 -15.25 -5.83
N LYS A 419 -8.83 -14.15 -6.36
CA LYS A 419 -7.43 -14.11 -6.82
C LYS A 419 -6.47 -13.36 -5.88
N TYR A 420 -6.86 -13.14 -4.65
CA TYR A 420 -5.92 -12.66 -3.64
C TYR A 420 -4.81 -13.67 -3.38
N LYS A 421 -3.63 -13.19 -2.98
CA LYS A 421 -2.58 -14.06 -2.43
C LYS A 421 -3.13 -14.81 -1.23
N THR A 422 -2.80 -16.10 -1.14
CA THR A 422 -3.20 -16.92 -0.01
C THR A 422 -2.35 -16.62 1.23
N VAL A 423 -2.85 -16.95 2.41
CA VAL A 423 -2.09 -16.88 3.68
C VAL A 423 -0.75 -17.60 3.55
N GLY A 424 -0.75 -18.82 2.98
CA GLY A 424 0.47 -19.61 2.80
C GLY A 424 1.50 -18.93 1.89
N GLN A 425 1.07 -18.26 0.82
CA GLN A 425 1.99 -17.50 -0.03
C GLN A 425 2.65 -16.37 0.75
N VAL A 426 1.86 -15.57 1.49
CA VAL A 426 2.37 -14.42 2.25
C VAL A 426 3.24 -14.86 3.44
N VAL A 427 2.86 -15.93 4.13
CA VAL A 427 3.68 -16.52 5.20
C VAL A 427 5.06 -16.91 4.68
N ARG A 428 5.13 -17.61 3.54
CA ARG A 428 6.41 -18.04 2.95
C ARG A 428 7.25 -16.85 2.49
N MET A 429 6.61 -15.81 1.93
CA MET A 429 7.27 -14.53 1.61
C MET A 429 7.85 -13.87 2.87
N LEU A 430 7.03 -13.69 3.91
CA LEU A 430 7.46 -13.07 5.17
C LEU A 430 8.67 -13.80 5.76
N VAL A 431 8.62 -15.12 5.82
CA VAL A 431 9.70 -15.95 6.36
C VAL A 431 10.99 -15.81 5.53
N ASP A 432 10.88 -15.81 4.19
CA ASP A 432 12.02 -15.60 3.29
C ASP A 432 12.64 -14.21 3.46
N ILE A 433 11.81 -13.15 3.51
CA ILE A 433 12.23 -11.76 3.69
C ILE A 433 12.96 -11.58 5.04
N VAL A 434 12.37 -12.08 6.14
CA VAL A 434 12.92 -11.93 7.48
C VAL A 434 14.25 -12.69 7.62
N SER A 435 14.37 -13.86 7.01
CA SER A 435 15.61 -14.64 7.00
C SER A 435 16.78 -13.93 6.31
N LYS A 436 16.48 -12.93 5.47
CA LYS A 436 17.44 -12.13 4.68
C LYS A 436 17.63 -10.69 5.19
N ASN A 437 17.27 -10.42 6.46
CA ASN A 437 17.37 -9.11 7.13
C ASN A 437 16.29 -8.10 6.72
N GLY A 438 15.19 -8.55 6.12
CA GLY A 438 14.12 -7.67 5.61
C GLY A 438 12.91 -7.56 6.53
N ASN A 439 12.06 -6.59 6.21
CA ASN A 439 10.70 -6.42 6.71
C ASN A 439 9.70 -6.52 5.55
N LEU A 440 8.51 -7.03 5.82
CA LEU A 440 7.40 -7.02 4.88
C LEU A 440 6.40 -5.92 5.24
N LEU A 441 6.14 -4.99 4.32
CA LEU A 441 5.02 -4.07 4.35
C LEU A 441 3.95 -4.58 3.38
N LEU A 442 2.82 -5.05 3.92
CA LEU A 442 1.77 -5.71 3.15
C LEU A 442 0.54 -4.81 3.02
N ASN A 443 0.21 -4.44 1.80
CA ASN A 443 -1.03 -3.74 1.52
C ASN A 443 -2.22 -4.70 1.49
N VAL A 444 -3.25 -4.37 2.26
CA VAL A 444 -4.60 -4.94 2.16
C VAL A 444 -5.50 -3.83 1.64
N PRO A 445 -6.01 -3.94 0.41
CA PRO A 445 -6.80 -2.89 -0.20
C PRO A 445 -8.04 -2.56 0.62
N VAL A 446 -8.51 -1.31 0.52
CA VAL A 446 -9.75 -0.84 1.16
C VAL A 446 -10.65 -0.30 0.08
N LYS A 447 -11.95 -0.63 0.13
CA LYS A 447 -12.95 -0.13 -0.82
C LYS A 447 -13.15 1.38 -0.70
N GLY A 448 -13.68 2.00 -1.73
CA GLY A 448 -14.01 3.43 -1.71
C GLY A 448 -14.94 3.83 -0.56
N ASP A 449 -15.83 2.95 -0.12
CA ASP A 449 -16.72 3.19 1.03
C ASP A 449 -16.04 2.99 2.42
N GLY A 450 -14.79 2.52 2.43
CA GLY A 450 -14.01 2.32 3.66
C GLY A 450 -14.12 0.91 4.26
N SER A 451 -14.91 0.02 3.68
CA SER A 451 -14.97 -1.39 4.09
C SER A 451 -13.88 -2.23 3.40
N ILE A 452 -13.68 -3.44 3.88
CA ILE A 452 -12.92 -4.50 3.22
C ILE A 452 -13.84 -5.69 2.94
N ASP A 453 -13.48 -6.55 1.98
CA ASP A 453 -14.31 -7.68 1.60
C ASP A 453 -14.08 -8.95 2.46
N ALA A 454 -14.89 -9.97 2.22
CA ALA A 454 -14.86 -11.19 3.01
C ALA A 454 -13.57 -12.01 2.84
N ASP A 455 -12.96 -11.98 1.65
CA ASP A 455 -11.71 -12.70 1.38
C ASP A 455 -10.52 -11.99 2.07
N GLU A 456 -10.52 -10.65 2.11
CA GLU A 456 -9.54 -9.85 2.85
C GLU A 456 -9.65 -10.07 4.37
N ILE A 457 -10.88 -10.13 4.90
CA ILE A 457 -11.12 -10.46 6.31
C ILE A 457 -10.58 -11.87 6.62
N ALA A 458 -10.93 -12.86 5.80
CA ALA A 458 -10.49 -14.24 5.98
C ALA A 458 -8.96 -14.37 5.90
N PHE A 459 -8.33 -13.62 4.99
CA PHE A 459 -6.87 -13.53 4.87
C PHE A 459 -6.23 -12.99 6.16
N LEU A 460 -6.69 -11.85 6.68
CA LEU A 460 -6.16 -11.24 7.90
C LEU A 460 -6.35 -12.14 9.13
N GLU A 461 -7.49 -12.81 9.25
CA GLU A 461 -7.73 -13.79 10.31
C GLU A 461 -6.81 -15.02 10.19
N GLY A 462 -6.55 -15.48 8.96
CA GLY A 462 -5.63 -16.57 8.68
C GLY A 462 -4.19 -16.21 9.05
N MET A 463 -3.75 -15.00 8.71
CA MET A 463 -2.44 -14.47 9.13
C MET A 463 -2.34 -14.43 10.67
N GLY A 464 -3.37 -13.97 11.35
CA GLY A 464 -3.42 -13.95 12.82
C GLY A 464 -3.24 -15.32 13.44
N LYS A 465 -3.96 -16.34 12.95
CA LYS A 465 -3.83 -17.73 13.41
C LYS A 465 -2.41 -18.27 13.24
N TRP A 466 -1.77 -17.95 12.14
CA TRP A 466 -0.37 -18.36 11.93
C TRP A 466 0.60 -17.62 12.86
N MET A 467 0.39 -16.31 13.06
CA MET A 467 1.21 -15.48 13.95
C MET A 467 1.07 -15.89 15.42
N GLU A 468 -0.10 -16.31 15.89
CA GLU A 468 -0.30 -16.84 17.25
C GLU A 468 0.65 -17.99 17.56
N VAL A 469 0.99 -18.81 16.56
CA VAL A 469 1.87 -19.97 16.69
C VAL A 469 3.35 -19.61 16.48
N ASN A 470 3.65 -18.82 15.44
CA ASN A 470 5.02 -18.73 14.90
C ASN A 470 5.72 -17.39 15.16
N SER A 471 5.05 -16.41 15.76
CA SER A 471 5.56 -15.05 15.94
C SER A 471 6.87 -14.96 16.72
N GLU A 472 7.17 -15.91 17.60
CA GLU A 472 8.43 -15.99 18.35
C GLU A 472 9.65 -16.09 17.42
N GLY A 473 9.51 -16.83 16.30
CA GLY A 473 10.55 -17.00 15.29
C GLY A 473 10.68 -15.81 14.33
N ILE A 474 9.73 -14.87 14.37
CA ILE A 474 9.66 -13.69 13.47
C ILE A 474 10.17 -12.44 14.19
N PHE A 475 9.48 -12.01 15.27
CA PHE A 475 9.71 -10.72 15.89
C PHE A 475 10.94 -10.68 16.79
N GLY A 476 11.72 -9.60 16.66
CA GLY A 476 12.95 -9.41 17.43
C GLY A 476 14.06 -10.39 17.05
N THR A 477 13.95 -11.02 15.88
CA THR A 477 14.97 -11.93 15.36
C THR A 477 15.95 -11.23 14.42
N ARG A 478 17.05 -11.90 14.12
CA ARG A 478 18.06 -11.49 13.14
C ARG A 478 18.35 -12.66 12.20
N PRO A 479 18.91 -12.43 11.01
CA PRO A 479 19.40 -13.51 10.17
C PRO A 479 20.39 -14.40 10.91
N TRP A 480 20.35 -15.69 10.61
CA TRP A 480 21.40 -16.61 11.04
C TRP A 480 22.56 -16.58 10.04
N LYS A 481 23.59 -17.41 10.21
CA LYS A 481 24.77 -17.48 9.31
C LYS A 481 24.43 -17.83 7.86
N VAL A 482 23.30 -18.52 7.64
CA VAL A 482 22.68 -18.80 6.34
C VAL A 482 21.20 -18.45 6.42
N TYR A 483 20.64 -17.93 5.34
CA TYR A 483 19.20 -17.57 5.32
C TYR A 483 18.29 -18.78 5.12
N GLY A 484 18.80 -19.86 4.52
CA GLY A 484 18.01 -21.04 4.24
C GLY A 484 18.79 -22.17 3.62
N GLU A 485 18.08 -23.25 3.36
CA GLU A 485 18.52 -24.43 2.61
C GLU A 485 17.36 -25.02 1.82
N GLY A 486 17.64 -25.99 0.96
CA GLY A 486 16.68 -26.66 0.10
C GLY A 486 16.72 -26.19 -1.36
N PRO A 487 15.85 -26.75 -2.23
CA PRO A 487 15.85 -26.50 -3.66
C PRO A 487 15.69 -25.00 -4.02
N SER A 488 14.92 -24.25 -3.24
CA SER A 488 14.65 -22.84 -3.51
C SER A 488 15.85 -21.92 -3.29
N VAL A 489 16.87 -22.35 -2.56
CA VAL A 489 18.10 -21.58 -2.29
C VAL A 489 19.06 -21.63 -3.47
N THR A 490 19.03 -22.71 -4.24
CA THR A 490 19.92 -22.93 -5.40
C THR A 490 19.41 -22.22 -6.67
N GLU A 491 18.17 -21.81 -6.71
CA GLU A 491 17.63 -21.00 -7.79
C GLU A 491 18.22 -19.59 -7.72
N LYS A 492 18.74 -19.08 -8.86
CA LYS A 492 19.19 -17.69 -8.94
C LYS A 492 17.99 -16.76 -8.72
N ALA A 493 17.84 -16.29 -7.48
CA ALA A 493 16.98 -15.14 -7.23
C ALA A 493 17.70 -13.91 -7.80
N GLU A 494 17.17 -13.29 -8.82
CA GLU A 494 17.57 -11.95 -9.18
C GLU A 494 17.03 -11.02 -8.09
N SER A 495 17.93 -10.36 -7.37
CA SER A 495 17.56 -9.18 -6.58
C SER A 495 16.92 -8.21 -7.54
N GLY A 496 15.69 -7.83 -7.31
CA GLY A 496 15.20 -7.01 -8.34
C GLY A 496 14.04 -6.13 -8.03
N THR A 497 14.09 -5.11 -8.69
CA THR A 497 13.16 -4.07 -9.02
C THR A 497 11.79 -4.60 -9.44
N PHE A 498 10.79 -3.76 -9.26
CA PHE A 498 9.44 -3.92 -9.78
C PHE A 498 9.42 -4.68 -11.12
N GLY A 499 8.81 -5.80 -11.13
CA GLY A 499 8.69 -6.68 -12.30
C GLY A 499 7.42 -7.51 -12.26
N GLY A 500 6.33 -6.93 -11.78
CA GLY A 500 5.00 -7.54 -11.74
C GLY A 500 4.99 -8.96 -11.17
N ALA A 501 4.67 -9.14 -9.91
CA ALA A 501 4.50 -10.44 -9.26
C ALA A 501 5.76 -11.32 -9.10
N ARG A 502 6.98 -10.74 -9.05
CA ARG A 502 8.21 -11.48 -8.71
C ARG A 502 8.21 -11.98 -7.26
N ASP A 503 7.40 -11.37 -6.41
CA ASP A 503 7.16 -11.78 -5.04
C ASP A 503 6.39 -13.12 -4.93
N VAL A 504 5.83 -13.62 -6.04
CA VAL A 504 5.18 -14.92 -6.10
C VAL A 504 6.05 -15.89 -6.90
N ARG A 505 6.57 -16.92 -6.25
CA ARG A 505 7.35 -17.96 -6.93
C ARG A 505 6.51 -18.66 -7.99
N SER A 506 7.14 -18.95 -9.13
CA SER A 506 6.57 -19.78 -10.17
C SER A 506 6.54 -21.27 -9.80
N LYS A 507 7.48 -21.71 -8.93
CA LYS A 507 7.55 -23.08 -8.43
C LYS A 507 7.13 -23.13 -6.95
N PRO A 508 6.33 -24.12 -6.53
CA PRO A 508 5.97 -24.29 -5.14
C PRO A 508 7.20 -24.60 -4.29
N TYR A 509 7.16 -24.21 -3.02
CA TYR A 509 8.12 -24.66 -2.02
C TYR A 509 7.85 -26.13 -1.68
N THR A 510 8.90 -26.80 -1.18
CA THR A 510 8.86 -28.20 -0.73
C THR A 510 9.12 -28.30 0.77
N ALA A 511 8.97 -29.47 1.36
CA ALA A 511 9.32 -29.74 2.75
C ALA A 511 10.85 -29.72 3.01
N GLU A 512 11.66 -29.67 1.97
CA GLU A 512 13.12 -29.51 2.05
C GLU A 512 13.53 -28.03 2.09
N ASP A 513 12.62 -27.12 1.72
CA ASP A 513 12.88 -25.68 1.78
C ASP A 513 12.73 -25.16 3.21
N ILE A 514 13.83 -24.72 3.77
CA ILE A 514 13.90 -24.21 5.16
C ILE A 514 14.47 -22.79 5.13
N ARG A 515 13.98 -21.94 6.03
CA ARG A 515 14.52 -20.59 6.29
C ARG A 515 14.91 -20.44 7.74
N PHE A 516 15.92 -19.62 8.01
CA PHE A 516 16.48 -19.49 9.35
C PHE A 516 16.45 -18.07 9.87
N THR A 517 16.05 -17.94 11.13
CA THR A 517 16.30 -16.74 11.96
C THR A 517 16.93 -17.15 13.28
N LYS A 518 17.49 -16.17 14.02
CA LYS A 518 18.02 -16.39 15.36
C LYS A 518 17.57 -15.33 16.34
N LYS A 519 17.45 -15.72 17.63
CA LYS A 519 17.23 -14.80 18.75
C LYS A 519 17.91 -15.34 19.99
N GLY A 520 18.92 -14.63 20.48
CA GLY A 520 19.77 -15.15 21.57
C GLY A 520 20.40 -16.49 21.21
N ASP A 521 20.20 -17.48 22.04
CA ASP A 521 20.69 -18.84 21.87
C ASP A 521 19.71 -19.80 21.19
N ALA A 522 18.68 -19.26 20.52
CA ALA A 522 17.73 -20.03 19.74
C ALA A 522 17.90 -19.77 18.25
N ILE A 523 17.86 -20.85 17.45
CA ILE A 523 17.69 -20.83 16.01
C ILE A 523 16.25 -21.26 15.72
N TYR A 524 15.58 -20.53 14.84
CA TYR A 524 14.26 -20.86 14.33
C TYR A 524 14.40 -21.34 12.90
N ALA A 525 14.06 -22.61 12.64
CA ALA A 525 14.06 -23.21 11.32
C ALA A 525 12.62 -23.34 10.84
N PHE A 526 12.24 -22.49 9.89
CA PHE A 526 10.92 -22.52 9.26
C PHE A 526 10.94 -23.53 8.12
N VAL A 527 10.24 -24.63 8.27
CA VAL A 527 10.01 -25.62 7.22
C VAL A 527 8.80 -25.15 6.40
N LEU A 528 9.02 -24.90 5.10
CA LEU A 528 8.05 -24.16 4.28
C LEU A 528 6.88 -25.02 3.78
N GLU A 529 6.95 -26.34 3.93
CA GLU A 529 5.87 -27.26 3.65
C GLU A 529 5.91 -28.44 4.63
N TRP A 530 4.78 -29.02 4.97
CA TRP A 530 4.74 -30.17 5.88
C TRP A 530 5.18 -31.45 5.17
N PRO A 531 6.22 -32.17 5.68
CA PRO A 531 6.67 -33.40 5.05
C PRO A 531 5.62 -34.53 5.16
N ALA A 532 5.40 -35.23 4.06
CA ALA A 532 4.37 -36.27 3.97
C ALA A 532 4.61 -37.46 4.93
N ASP A 533 5.87 -37.78 5.19
CA ASP A 533 6.30 -38.87 6.09
C ASP A 533 6.47 -38.43 7.56
N GLY A 534 6.18 -37.15 7.86
CA GLY A 534 6.34 -36.59 9.20
C GLY A 534 7.80 -36.43 9.66
N ARG A 535 8.76 -36.40 8.74
CA ARG A 535 10.19 -36.27 9.04
C ARG A 535 10.80 -35.10 8.31
N THR A 536 11.72 -34.41 8.96
CA THR A 536 12.50 -33.33 8.32
C THR A 536 13.95 -33.44 8.76
N THR A 537 14.87 -33.10 7.86
CA THR A 537 16.30 -33.01 8.13
C THR A 537 16.77 -31.59 7.90
N VAL A 538 17.41 -30.98 8.90
CA VAL A 538 17.99 -29.64 8.82
C VAL A 538 19.51 -29.80 8.65
N HIS A 539 19.99 -29.76 7.43
CA HIS A 539 21.40 -30.02 7.09
C HIS A 539 22.35 -28.98 7.68
N ALA A 540 21.95 -27.71 7.66
CA ALA A 540 22.76 -26.61 8.25
C ALA A 540 23.01 -26.75 9.76
N LEU A 541 22.29 -27.64 10.45
CA LEU A 541 22.43 -27.92 11.87
C LEU A 541 23.17 -29.24 12.15
N GLY A 542 23.71 -29.94 11.15
CA GLY A 542 24.57 -31.12 11.31
C GLY A 542 25.86 -30.80 12.06
N THR A 543 26.52 -31.83 12.61
CA THR A 543 27.78 -31.63 13.37
C THR A 543 28.93 -31.16 12.48
N SER A 544 28.90 -31.47 11.19
CA SER A 544 29.86 -30.95 10.20
C SER A 544 29.62 -29.48 9.84
N ALA A 545 28.35 -29.06 9.79
CA ALA A 545 27.97 -27.67 9.39
C ALA A 545 27.99 -26.69 10.56
N MET A 546 27.73 -27.16 11.80
CA MET A 546 27.74 -26.36 13.03
C MET A 546 28.54 -27.09 14.09
N THR A 547 29.82 -26.79 14.15
CA THR A 547 30.81 -27.48 15.00
C THR A 547 30.98 -26.85 16.39
N ASP A 548 30.60 -25.57 16.53
CA ASP A 548 30.92 -24.71 17.67
C ASP A 548 29.86 -24.72 18.79
N ARG A 549 28.66 -25.23 18.53
CA ARG A 549 27.52 -25.19 19.46
C ARG A 549 26.84 -26.56 19.57
N ALA A 550 26.46 -26.93 20.79
CA ALA A 550 25.63 -28.10 21.04
C ALA A 550 24.13 -27.72 21.03
N ILE A 551 23.31 -28.60 20.45
CA ILE A 551 21.84 -28.49 20.54
C ILE A 551 21.41 -29.10 21.88
N THR A 552 20.67 -28.34 22.68
CA THR A 552 20.18 -28.78 24.00
C THR A 552 18.70 -29.17 23.96
N ALA A 553 17.92 -28.59 23.08
CA ALA A 553 16.50 -28.92 22.91
C ALA A 553 16.01 -28.58 21.50
N VAL A 554 15.01 -29.33 21.04
CA VAL A 554 14.26 -29.06 19.83
C VAL A 554 12.77 -29.12 20.17
N SER A 555 12.02 -28.14 19.73
CA SER A 555 10.55 -28.10 19.86
C SER A 555 9.90 -27.60 18.58
N VAL A 556 8.64 -27.93 18.38
CA VAL A 556 7.80 -27.39 17.30
C VAL A 556 6.92 -26.32 17.91
N LEU A 557 6.99 -25.08 17.42
CA LEU A 557 6.16 -23.99 17.96
C LEU A 557 4.68 -24.35 17.83
N GLY A 558 3.91 -24.09 18.90
CA GLY A 558 2.48 -24.41 18.97
C GLY A 558 2.14 -25.88 19.24
N SER A 559 3.11 -26.80 19.23
CA SER A 559 2.89 -28.20 19.61
C SER A 559 3.07 -28.42 21.12
N LYS A 560 2.18 -29.22 21.70
CA LYS A 560 2.35 -29.71 23.08
C LYS A 560 3.23 -30.95 23.16
N ASP A 561 3.35 -31.68 22.04
CA ASP A 561 4.14 -32.89 21.95
C ASP A 561 5.56 -32.56 21.52
N ALA A 562 6.54 -33.11 22.23
CA ALA A 562 7.95 -32.96 21.89
C ALA A 562 8.29 -33.82 20.66
N PRO A 563 9.00 -33.27 19.65
CA PRO A 563 9.51 -34.07 18.54
C PRO A 563 10.61 -35.01 19.03
N VAL A 564 10.77 -36.16 18.35
CA VAL A 564 11.94 -37.01 18.52
C VAL A 564 13.03 -36.54 17.55
N TRP A 565 14.26 -36.37 18.07
CA TRP A 565 15.34 -35.86 17.22
C TRP A 565 16.68 -36.53 17.51
N THR A 566 17.51 -36.61 16.46
CA THR A 566 18.92 -37.03 16.53
C THR A 566 19.75 -36.05 15.70
N ARG A 567 21.07 -36.02 15.97
CA ARG A 567 21.99 -35.13 15.22
C ARG A 567 23.24 -35.92 14.86
N ASP A 568 23.63 -35.85 13.60
CA ASP A 568 24.88 -36.44 13.09
C ASP A 568 25.59 -35.45 12.13
N GLU A 569 26.57 -35.94 11.36
CA GLU A 569 27.33 -35.11 10.43
C GLU A 569 26.47 -34.55 9.31
N SER A 570 25.40 -35.26 8.91
CA SER A 570 24.54 -34.94 7.78
C SER A 570 23.44 -33.92 8.13
N GLY A 571 23.05 -33.81 9.42
CA GLY A 571 21.98 -32.89 9.83
C GLY A 571 21.41 -33.10 11.21
N LEU A 572 20.43 -32.27 11.54
CA LEU A 572 19.49 -32.48 12.64
C LEU A 572 18.25 -33.18 12.05
N HIS A 573 18.03 -34.42 12.42
CA HIS A 573 16.90 -35.25 11.98
C HIS A 573 15.77 -35.14 13.00
N VAL A 574 14.61 -34.76 12.56
CA VAL A 574 13.44 -34.50 13.43
C VAL A 574 12.26 -35.33 12.95
N THR A 575 11.70 -36.16 13.82
CA THR A 575 10.40 -36.77 13.65
C THR A 575 9.36 -35.88 14.29
N LEU A 576 8.45 -35.34 13.47
CA LEU A 576 7.45 -34.35 13.87
C LEU A 576 6.30 -34.99 14.69
N PRO A 577 5.64 -34.21 15.53
CA PRO A 577 4.39 -34.62 16.16
C PRO A 577 3.32 -34.97 15.12
N ALA A 578 2.41 -35.91 15.45
CA ALA A 578 1.35 -36.33 14.56
C ALA A 578 0.37 -35.19 14.21
N THR A 579 0.16 -34.27 15.15
CA THR A 579 -0.75 -33.12 14.97
C THR A 579 0.01 -31.91 14.44
N ARG A 580 -0.39 -31.37 13.30
CA ARG A 580 0.14 -30.11 12.74
C ARG A 580 -0.29 -28.93 13.63
N PRO A 581 0.66 -28.05 14.04
CA PRO A 581 0.33 -26.91 14.88
C PRO A 581 -0.37 -25.76 14.11
N CYS A 582 -0.17 -25.69 12.79
CA CYS A 582 -0.76 -24.70 11.91
C CYS A 582 -0.91 -25.26 10.47
N ALA A 583 -1.69 -24.56 9.64
CA ALA A 583 -1.99 -25.00 8.28
C ALA A 583 -0.83 -24.76 7.30
N GLU A 584 -0.06 -23.70 7.54
CA GLU A 584 1.01 -23.22 6.66
C GLU A 584 2.40 -23.66 7.17
N ALA A 585 3.49 -23.01 6.70
CA ALA A 585 4.85 -23.24 7.17
C ALA A 585 4.93 -23.28 8.70
N PHE A 586 5.69 -24.21 9.27
CA PHE A 586 5.83 -24.39 10.71
C PHE A 586 7.28 -24.17 11.16
N THR A 587 7.47 -23.95 12.44
CA THR A 587 8.76 -23.55 13.00
C THR A 587 9.30 -24.57 13.98
N LEU A 588 10.53 -25.03 13.74
CA LEU A 588 11.35 -25.70 14.74
C LEU A 588 12.14 -24.66 15.52
N LYS A 589 11.98 -24.64 16.84
CA LYS A 589 12.86 -23.89 17.74
C LYS A 589 13.97 -24.81 18.24
N VAL A 590 15.20 -24.44 17.92
CA VAL A 590 16.41 -25.20 18.28
C VAL A 590 17.21 -24.39 19.29
N SER A 591 17.27 -24.86 20.53
CA SER A 591 18.02 -24.23 21.61
C SER A 591 19.47 -24.69 21.60
N LEU A 592 20.39 -23.77 21.77
CA LEU A 592 21.84 -24.00 21.74
C LEU A 592 22.46 -23.77 23.15
N LYS A 593 23.60 -24.40 23.36
CA LYS A 593 24.45 -24.15 24.54
C LYS A 593 25.70 -23.38 24.14
#